data_1b6643dc249e7231bf18379c53a90078
#
_entry.id   1b6643dc249e7231bf18379c53a90078
#
_cell.length_a   1.000
_cell.length_b   1.000
_cell.length_c   1.000
_cell.angle_alpha   90.00
_cell.angle_beta   90.00
_cell.angle_gamma   90.00
#
_symmetry.space_group_name_H-M   'P 1'
#
loop_
_entity.id
_entity.type
_entity.pdbx_description
1 polymer ?
#
loop_
_entity_poly.entity_id
_entity_poly.type
_entity_poly.pdbx_seq_one_letter_code
_entity_poly.pdbx_strand_id
1 'polypeptide(L)'
;SGYSYAAMIKGNKYKFVPTNFKGGFRGATTSGAPLDPTSAIIAATGDNIAKGPRNFMGGVSGGSSTEGSRQAIIAANNSKTKGDGPARVVMAAQAVTNDDSYSVVGGYGTGSPSKNNIKWKIDSTGGNIRGVGRVESVSDFKDLAEYFESKDGRKIESGFLVTLDGDKIRKAEKGDKVLGVISETAGVIMGGAAFYWNDRYLRNEFGGIIYETINDNGREIIVPMENPNYNPDLEYIPREERDEWHIVGLIGQVFVRIDETVQVGDYIVPADGIGTKSEDGAGFYVMRINQPYSAEKGYGVALVFMYPQM
;
A
#
# COMPACT_ATOMS: atom_id res chain seq x y z
N SER A 1 36.47 -32.84 4.11
CA SER A 1 35.25 -32.15 3.71
C SER A 1 35.59 -31.17 2.59
N GLY A 2 35.45 -31.61 1.35
CA GLY A 2 35.69 -30.78 0.20
C GLY A 2 34.58 -29.80 -0.06
N TYR A 3 34.91 -28.57 -0.23
CA TYR A 3 34.00 -27.55 -0.74
C TYR A 3 33.95 -27.68 -2.25
N SER A 4 32.81 -27.99 -2.79
CA SER A 4 32.61 -27.90 -4.22
C SER A 4 31.94 -26.58 -4.54
N TYR A 5 32.51 -25.84 -5.43
CA TYR A 5 31.90 -24.60 -5.93
C TYR A 5 31.40 -24.91 -7.34
N ALA A 6 30.20 -24.54 -7.58
CA ALA A 6 29.84 -24.42 -8.95
C ALA A 6 30.47 -23.18 -9.48
N ALA A 7 31.19 -23.32 -10.50
CA ALA A 7 31.73 -22.18 -11.20
C ALA A 7 30.75 -21.75 -12.27
N MET A 8 30.50 -20.48 -12.37
CA MET A 8 29.88 -19.92 -13.54
C MET A 8 30.84 -20.09 -14.72
N ILE A 9 30.36 -20.66 -15.76
CA ILE A 9 31.14 -20.84 -16.97
C ILE A 9 30.65 -19.78 -17.95
N LYS A 10 31.63 -19.11 -18.54
CA LYS A 10 31.39 -18.13 -19.58
C LYS A 10 30.61 -18.72 -20.76
N GLY A 11 29.67 -18.00 -21.25
CA GLY A 11 28.75 -18.44 -22.29
C GLY A 11 27.47 -19.00 -21.72
N ASN A 12 26.80 -19.84 -22.45
CA ASN A 12 25.50 -20.40 -22.05
C ASN A 12 25.62 -21.59 -21.10
N LYS A 13 26.72 -21.71 -20.39
CA LYS A 13 26.98 -22.85 -19.51
C LYS A 13 27.28 -22.39 -18.11
N TYR A 14 26.58 -22.94 -17.20
CA TYR A 14 26.86 -22.78 -15.79
C TYR A 14 27.29 -24.05 -15.19
N LYS A 15 28.27 -23.93 -14.40
CA LYS A 15 28.57 -24.99 -13.49
C LYS A 15 28.69 -24.36 -12.12
N PHE A 16 27.75 -24.61 -11.31
CA PHE A 16 27.81 -24.14 -9.97
C PHE A 16 27.59 -25.24 -8.98
N VAL A 17 28.47 -25.45 -8.09
CA VAL A 17 28.40 -26.54 -7.17
C VAL A 17 28.91 -26.15 -5.82
N PRO A 18 28.21 -25.58 -4.96
CA PRO A 18 28.56 -25.67 -3.56
C PRO A 18 28.02 -26.97 -2.99
N THR A 19 28.90 -27.87 -2.66
CA THR A 19 28.52 -29.16 -2.09
C THR A 19 28.08 -29.13 -0.63
N ASN A 20 28.18 -28.00 0.01
CA ASN A 20 27.79 -27.87 1.43
C ASN A 20 26.49 -27.11 1.67
N PHE A 21 25.79 -26.70 0.64
CA PHE A 21 24.40 -26.31 0.82
C PHE A 21 23.55 -27.56 0.89
N LYS A 22 23.05 -27.91 2.09
CA LYS A 22 21.92 -28.83 2.23
C LYS A 22 20.70 -28.18 1.56
N GLY A 23 20.41 -28.57 0.37
CA GLY A 23 19.43 -27.93 -0.49
C GLY A 23 20.09 -27.44 -1.75
N GLY A 24 21.01 -28.24 -2.24
CA GLY A 24 21.84 -27.92 -3.36
C GLY A 24 21.08 -27.43 -4.57
N PHE A 25 21.78 -26.66 -5.34
CA PHE A 25 21.37 -26.31 -6.68
C PHE A 25 21.03 -27.59 -7.45
N ARG A 26 19.78 -27.86 -7.57
CA ARG A 26 19.30 -28.56 -8.75
C ARG A 26 18.84 -27.47 -9.71
N GLY A 27 19.79 -26.78 -10.22
CA GLY A 27 19.59 -25.97 -11.39
C GLY A 27 19.44 -26.94 -12.54
N ALA A 28 18.24 -27.29 -12.78
CA ALA A 28 18.08 -28.18 -13.86
C ALA A 28 17.18 -27.58 -14.89
N THR A 29 17.68 -27.55 -15.97
CA THR A 29 16.92 -27.81 -17.16
C THR A 29 16.95 -29.30 -17.40
N THR A 30 16.00 -30.05 -16.94
CA THR A 30 15.81 -31.45 -17.39
C THR A 30 15.41 -31.51 -18.86
N SER A 31 15.01 -30.40 -19.45
CA SER A 31 14.61 -30.29 -20.84
C SER A 31 15.76 -29.94 -21.79
N GLY A 32 17.02 -29.89 -21.33
CA GLY A 32 18.16 -29.58 -22.20
C GLY A 32 18.22 -28.15 -22.76
N ALA A 33 17.29 -27.28 -22.38
CA ALA A 33 17.38 -25.88 -22.76
C ALA A 33 18.48 -25.18 -21.97
N PRO A 34 19.42 -24.46 -22.59
CA PRO A 34 20.47 -23.75 -21.90
C PRO A 34 19.84 -22.66 -20.98
N LEU A 35 20.31 -22.59 -19.73
CA LEU A 35 20.05 -21.43 -18.90
C LEU A 35 20.67 -20.20 -19.54
N ASP A 36 19.90 -19.13 -19.59
CA ASP A 36 20.48 -17.84 -19.95
C ASP A 36 21.57 -17.46 -18.95
N PRO A 37 22.77 -17.04 -19.44
CA PRO A 37 23.90 -16.75 -18.58
C PRO A 37 23.68 -15.63 -17.53
N THR A 38 22.61 -14.89 -17.65
CA THR A 38 22.24 -13.82 -16.73
C THR A 38 21.16 -14.22 -15.74
N SER A 39 20.74 -15.49 -15.75
CA SER A 39 19.70 -16.02 -14.83
C SER A 39 20.30 -16.91 -13.74
N ALA A 40 19.63 -16.95 -12.58
CA ALA A 40 20.05 -17.76 -11.45
C ALA A 40 18.90 -18.57 -10.86
N ILE A 41 19.18 -19.80 -10.45
CA ILE A 41 18.29 -20.66 -9.67
C ILE A 41 19.02 -21.08 -8.39
N ILE A 42 18.46 -20.75 -7.23
CA ILE A 42 19.09 -20.96 -5.93
C ILE A 42 18.15 -21.71 -4.98
N ALA A 43 18.69 -22.68 -4.22
CA ALA A 43 17.94 -23.46 -3.23
C ALA A 43 16.65 -24.07 -3.83
N ALA A 44 16.78 -24.76 -4.96
CA ALA A 44 15.65 -25.34 -5.68
C ALA A 44 15.63 -26.87 -5.56
N THR A 45 14.43 -27.43 -5.54
CA THR A 45 14.20 -28.89 -5.61
C THR A 45 13.21 -29.21 -6.73
N GLY A 46 13.40 -30.36 -7.42
CA GLY A 46 12.58 -30.72 -8.58
C GLY A 46 13.01 -30.04 -9.88
N ASP A 47 12.19 -30.16 -10.88
CA ASP A 47 12.47 -29.73 -12.26
C ASP A 47 12.07 -28.27 -12.47
N ASN A 48 12.92 -27.33 -12.04
CA ASN A 48 12.66 -25.91 -12.18
C ASN A 48 13.38 -25.34 -13.42
N ILE A 49 12.75 -24.43 -14.14
CA ILE A 49 13.25 -23.91 -15.40
C ILE A 49 13.22 -22.38 -15.41
N ALA A 50 14.37 -21.74 -15.56
CA ALA A 50 14.47 -20.32 -15.87
C ALA A 50 14.73 -20.11 -17.36
N LYS A 51 13.73 -19.66 -18.12
CA LYS A 51 13.85 -19.31 -19.52
C LYS A 51 13.96 -17.81 -19.68
N GLY A 52 14.77 -17.35 -20.61
CA GLY A 52 14.99 -15.92 -20.87
C GLY A 52 16.00 -15.27 -19.93
N PRO A 53 16.42 -14.04 -20.25
CA PRO A 53 17.51 -13.36 -19.57
C PRO A 53 17.10 -12.72 -18.23
N ARG A 54 18.06 -12.68 -17.31
CA ARG A 54 17.95 -11.95 -16.03
C ARG A 54 16.81 -12.43 -15.14
N ASN A 55 16.56 -13.73 -15.11
CA ASN A 55 15.55 -14.33 -14.22
C ASN A 55 16.20 -14.82 -12.93
N PHE A 56 15.42 -14.76 -11.84
CA PHE A 56 15.81 -15.28 -10.55
C PHE A 56 14.77 -16.26 -10.00
N MET A 57 15.25 -17.41 -9.52
CA MET A 57 14.41 -18.37 -8.81
C MET A 57 15.10 -18.73 -7.50
N GLY A 58 14.41 -18.61 -6.37
CA GLY A 58 14.95 -18.88 -5.06
C GLY A 58 13.95 -19.60 -4.15
N GLY A 59 14.40 -20.68 -3.47
CA GLY A 59 13.53 -21.46 -2.59
C GLY A 59 12.35 -22.10 -3.31
N VAL A 60 12.54 -22.62 -4.52
CA VAL A 60 11.47 -23.13 -5.38
C VAL A 60 11.46 -24.65 -5.47
N SER A 61 10.30 -25.23 -5.77
CA SER A 61 10.13 -26.68 -5.95
C SER A 61 9.01 -26.98 -6.96
N GLY A 62 8.84 -28.28 -7.25
CA GLY A 62 7.67 -28.78 -7.96
C GLY A 62 7.52 -28.35 -9.42
N GLY A 63 8.61 -28.08 -10.13
CA GLY A 63 8.53 -27.75 -11.56
C GLY A 63 8.15 -26.28 -11.83
N SER A 64 8.55 -25.36 -10.97
CA SER A 64 8.38 -23.92 -11.19
C SER A 64 9.13 -23.40 -12.40
N SER A 65 8.59 -22.45 -13.14
CA SER A 65 9.22 -21.95 -14.37
C SER A 65 8.98 -20.47 -14.64
N THR A 66 10.04 -19.80 -15.16
CA THR A 66 9.95 -18.47 -15.78
C THR A 66 10.01 -18.59 -17.29
N GLU A 67 9.31 -17.72 -18.02
CA GLU A 67 9.27 -17.79 -19.50
C GLU A 67 9.81 -16.53 -20.19
N GLY A 68 9.78 -15.39 -19.57
CA GLY A 68 10.25 -14.12 -20.16
C GLY A 68 11.52 -13.58 -19.56
N SER A 69 11.76 -12.29 -19.68
CA SER A 69 12.94 -11.61 -19.13
C SER A 69 12.65 -10.86 -17.84
N ARG A 70 13.64 -10.74 -16.94
CA ARG A 70 13.51 -9.99 -15.67
C ARG A 70 12.35 -10.50 -14.81
N GLN A 71 12.22 -11.79 -14.68
CA GLN A 71 11.15 -12.44 -13.91
C GLN A 71 11.73 -13.15 -12.69
N ALA A 72 10.95 -13.27 -11.63
CA ALA A 72 11.37 -13.99 -10.44
C ALA A 72 10.29 -14.91 -9.87
N ILE A 73 10.72 -16.02 -9.28
CA ILE A 73 9.89 -16.90 -8.46
C ILE A 73 10.63 -17.13 -7.15
N ILE A 74 9.98 -16.79 -6.03
CA ILE A 74 10.59 -16.82 -4.70
C ILE A 74 9.69 -17.56 -3.72
N ALA A 75 10.26 -18.51 -2.97
CA ALA A 75 9.56 -19.29 -1.96
C ALA A 75 8.24 -19.88 -2.49
N ALA A 76 8.30 -20.56 -3.63
CA ALA A 76 7.10 -21.05 -4.33
C ALA A 76 7.25 -22.51 -4.79
N ASN A 77 6.12 -23.19 -4.87
CA ASN A 77 6.02 -24.55 -5.37
C ASN A 77 5.11 -24.58 -6.61
N ASN A 78 5.53 -25.32 -7.66
CA ASN A 78 4.76 -25.54 -8.89
C ASN A 78 4.12 -24.24 -9.42
N SER A 79 4.91 -23.17 -9.52
CA SER A 79 4.41 -21.86 -9.89
C SER A 79 5.12 -21.31 -11.12
N LYS A 80 4.46 -20.40 -11.86
CA LYS A 80 4.95 -19.92 -13.15
C LYS A 80 4.84 -18.41 -13.27
N THR A 81 5.82 -17.82 -13.96
CA THR A 81 5.61 -16.58 -14.71
C THR A 81 5.44 -16.95 -16.18
N LYS A 82 4.43 -16.41 -16.85
CA LYS A 82 4.08 -16.85 -18.20
C LYS A 82 4.12 -15.68 -19.19
N GLY A 83 4.70 -15.96 -20.38
CA GLY A 83 4.80 -15.01 -21.48
C GLY A 83 6.03 -14.09 -21.40
N ASP A 84 6.27 -13.34 -22.46
CA ASP A 84 7.51 -12.57 -22.68
C ASP A 84 7.59 -11.22 -21.94
N GLY A 85 6.52 -10.78 -21.29
CA GLY A 85 6.49 -9.51 -20.57
C GLY A 85 7.49 -9.45 -19.41
N PRO A 86 8.07 -8.28 -19.16
CA PRO A 86 9.10 -8.09 -18.14
C PRO A 86 8.50 -7.96 -16.72
N ALA A 87 9.40 -8.06 -15.74
CA ALA A 87 9.15 -7.72 -14.34
C ALA A 87 7.92 -8.42 -13.73
N ARG A 88 7.83 -9.74 -13.90
CA ARG A 88 6.84 -10.59 -13.25
C ARG A 88 7.45 -11.29 -12.06
N VAL A 89 6.77 -11.25 -10.93
CA VAL A 89 7.22 -11.96 -9.72
C VAL A 89 6.09 -12.84 -9.18
N VAL A 90 6.43 -14.08 -8.82
CA VAL A 90 5.61 -14.95 -7.99
C VAL A 90 6.32 -15.15 -6.66
N MET A 91 5.63 -14.91 -5.56
CA MET A 91 6.21 -14.98 -4.22
C MET A 91 5.25 -15.67 -3.25
N ALA A 92 5.82 -16.51 -2.33
CA ALA A 92 5.04 -17.22 -1.31
C ALA A 92 3.81 -17.93 -1.90
N ALA A 93 4.03 -18.81 -2.89
CA ALA A 93 2.95 -19.32 -3.71
C ALA A 93 2.98 -20.84 -3.91
N GLN A 94 1.80 -21.41 -4.15
CA GLN A 94 1.66 -22.78 -4.65
C GLN A 94 0.69 -22.81 -5.83
N ALA A 95 1.12 -23.43 -6.93
CA ALA A 95 0.35 -23.60 -8.16
C ALA A 95 -0.21 -22.28 -8.73
N VAL A 96 0.59 -21.22 -8.68
CA VAL A 96 0.20 -19.88 -9.17
C VAL A 96 0.85 -19.58 -10.53
N THR A 97 0.11 -18.92 -11.41
CA THR A 97 0.64 -18.33 -12.64
C THR A 97 0.52 -16.82 -12.61
N ASN A 98 1.62 -16.10 -12.86
CA ASN A 98 1.62 -14.67 -13.12
C ASN A 98 1.90 -14.40 -14.60
N ASP A 99 0.91 -13.89 -15.32
CA ASP A 99 1.00 -13.49 -16.74
C ASP A 99 0.95 -11.96 -16.93
N ASP A 100 0.89 -11.21 -15.85
CA ASP A 100 0.85 -9.73 -15.88
C ASP A 100 2.25 -9.13 -15.67
N SER A 101 2.70 -8.27 -16.60
CA SER A 101 3.96 -7.53 -16.49
C SER A 101 3.90 -6.51 -15.34
N TYR A 102 5.07 -6.18 -14.79
CA TYR A 102 5.23 -5.20 -13.71
C TYR A 102 4.37 -5.50 -12.48
N SER A 103 4.28 -6.78 -12.11
CA SER A 103 3.47 -7.19 -10.97
C SER A 103 4.13 -8.24 -10.08
N VAL A 104 3.77 -8.22 -8.81
CA VAL A 104 4.08 -9.24 -7.82
C VAL A 104 2.79 -9.92 -7.40
N VAL A 105 2.77 -11.25 -7.42
CA VAL A 105 1.61 -12.03 -6.98
C VAL A 105 2.01 -13.12 -6.00
N GLY A 106 1.08 -13.48 -5.13
CA GLY A 106 1.15 -14.68 -4.32
C GLY A 106 -0.20 -15.36 -4.21
N GLY A 107 -0.20 -16.58 -3.73
CA GLY A 107 -1.45 -17.31 -3.60
C GLY A 107 -1.27 -18.81 -3.42
N TYR A 108 -2.41 -19.49 -3.39
CA TYR A 108 -2.46 -20.92 -3.12
C TYR A 108 -3.53 -21.61 -3.98
N GLY A 109 -3.15 -22.74 -4.51
CA GLY A 109 -4.05 -23.67 -5.19
C GLY A 109 -3.49 -25.07 -5.21
N THR A 110 -4.28 -26.01 -5.68
CA THR A 110 -3.91 -27.40 -5.90
C THR A 110 -3.91 -27.72 -7.38
N GLY A 111 -3.07 -28.68 -7.80
CA GLY A 111 -3.00 -29.11 -9.20
C GLY A 111 -2.13 -28.21 -10.07
N SER A 112 -2.58 -27.90 -11.27
CA SER A 112 -1.79 -27.15 -12.24
C SER A 112 -1.71 -25.66 -11.91
N PRO A 113 -0.58 -24.99 -12.21
CA PRO A 113 -0.45 -23.56 -12.05
C PRO A 113 -1.52 -22.76 -12.79
N SER A 114 -2.20 -21.86 -12.08
CA SER A 114 -3.28 -21.05 -12.61
C SER A 114 -3.27 -19.64 -12.02
N LYS A 115 -3.70 -18.64 -12.81
CA LYS A 115 -3.95 -17.30 -12.30
C LYS A 115 -5.16 -17.21 -11.36
N ASN A 116 -6.09 -18.17 -11.43
CA ASN A 116 -7.21 -18.26 -10.51
C ASN A 116 -6.77 -18.60 -9.06
N ASN A 117 -5.54 -19.04 -8.89
CA ASN A 117 -4.96 -19.34 -7.58
C ASN A 117 -4.29 -18.11 -6.91
N ILE A 118 -4.28 -16.96 -7.60
CA ILE A 118 -3.77 -15.69 -7.02
C ILE A 118 -4.69 -15.28 -5.88
N LYS A 119 -4.11 -14.97 -4.73
CA LYS A 119 -4.81 -14.45 -3.55
C LYS A 119 -4.50 -12.99 -3.28
N TRP A 120 -3.34 -12.52 -3.71
CA TRP A 120 -2.96 -11.11 -3.63
C TRP A 120 -2.06 -10.73 -4.80
N LYS A 121 -2.16 -9.46 -5.19
CA LYS A 121 -1.38 -8.86 -6.27
C LYS A 121 -1.05 -7.40 -5.95
N ILE A 122 0.18 -7.03 -6.25
CA ILE A 122 0.63 -5.64 -6.31
C ILE A 122 1.02 -5.37 -7.77
N ASP A 123 0.44 -4.37 -8.39
CA ASP A 123 0.85 -3.95 -9.73
C ASP A 123 1.57 -2.60 -9.68
N SER A 124 2.71 -2.52 -10.35
CA SER A 124 3.57 -1.33 -10.33
C SER A 124 3.15 -0.26 -11.35
N THR A 125 2.27 -0.58 -12.29
CA THR A 125 1.80 0.37 -13.30
C THR A 125 0.74 1.32 -12.74
N GLY A 126 -0.18 0.78 -11.96
CA GLY A 126 -1.25 1.55 -11.33
C GLY A 126 -1.07 1.75 -9.83
N GLY A 127 -0.04 1.12 -9.22
CA GLY A 127 0.16 1.16 -7.77
C GLY A 127 -0.92 0.46 -6.95
N ASN A 128 -1.71 -0.42 -7.60
CA ASN A 128 -2.83 -1.07 -6.93
C ASN A 128 -2.38 -2.26 -6.10
N ILE A 129 -2.96 -2.40 -4.91
CA ILE A 129 -2.85 -3.59 -4.06
C ILE A 129 -4.22 -4.27 -4.02
N ARG A 130 -4.28 -5.54 -4.41
CA ARG A 130 -5.50 -6.34 -4.46
C ARG A 130 -5.33 -7.62 -3.65
N GLY A 131 -6.33 -7.98 -2.87
CA GLY A 131 -6.36 -9.21 -2.09
C GLY A 131 -7.78 -9.77 -1.99
N VAL A 132 -7.90 -11.09 -1.85
CA VAL A 132 -9.20 -11.76 -1.62
C VAL A 132 -9.54 -11.88 -0.14
N GLY A 133 -8.60 -11.54 0.75
CA GLY A 133 -8.77 -11.54 2.20
C GLY A 133 -9.11 -10.18 2.76
N ARG A 134 -9.00 -10.06 4.08
CA ARG A 134 -9.15 -8.81 4.82
C ARG A 134 -7.81 -8.08 4.92
N VAL A 135 -7.88 -6.77 5.14
CA VAL A 135 -6.76 -5.99 5.66
C VAL A 135 -6.98 -5.82 7.15
N GLU A 136 -6.10 -6.40 7.95
CA GLU A 136 -6.15 -6.37 9.40
C GLU A 136 -4.87 -5.72 9.92
N SER A 137 -4.97 -4.85 10.90
CA SER A 137 -3.83 -4.33 11.64
C SER A 137 -3.75 -4.96 13.02
N VAL A 138 -2.55 -5.29 13.48
CA VAL A 138 -2.29 -5.68 14.87
C VAL A 138 -2.30 -4.48 15.83
N SER A 139 -2.19 -3.26 15.30
CA SER A 139 -2.42 -2.04 16.05
C SER A 139 -3.91 -1.72 16.09
N ASP A 140 -4.33 -0.96 17.09
CA ASP A 140 -5.70 -0.48 17.26
C ASP A 140 -6.13 0.44 16.10
N PHE A 141 -6.43 -0.15 14.96
CA PHE A 141 -7.09 0.53 13.85
C PHE A 141 -8.44 1.05 14.34
N LYS A 142 -8.57 2.36 14.53
CA LYS A 142 -9.80 2.89 15.11
C LYS A 142 -10.55 3.81 14.18
N ASP A 143 -9.86 4.53 13.29
CA ASP A 143 -10.49 5.48 12.40
C ASP A 143 -9.95 5.45 10.97
N LEU A 144 -10.83 5.81 10.05
CA LEU A 144 -10.54 6.13 8.66
C LEU A 144 -10.40 7.64 8.52
N ALA A 145 -9.31 8.09 7.94
CA ALA A 145 -8.97 9.50 7.82
C ALA A 145 -8.56 9.91 6.41
N GLU A 146 -8.56 11.21 6.17
CA GLU A 146 -8.08 11.82 4.93
C GLU A 146 -7.30 13.10 5.24
N TYR A 147 -6.33 13.45 4.35
CA TYR A 147 -5.60 14.70 4.43
C TYR A 147 -6.44 15.88 3.93
N PHE A 148 -6.57 16.91 4.77
CA PHE A 148 -7.16 18.19 4.42
C PHE A 148 -6.23 19.34 4.74
N GLU A 149 -6.23 20.37 3.89
CA GLU A 149 -5.46 21.60 4.09
C GLU A 149 -6.23 22.57 4.99
N SER A 150 -5.57 23.21 5.94
CA SER A 150 -6.17 24.26 6.77
C SER A 150 -6.37 25.54 5.99
N LYS A 151 -7.46 26.25 6.28
CA LYS A 151 -7.88 27.48 5.57
C LYS A 151 -6.87 28.60 5.68
N ASP A 152 -6.25 28.73 6.82
CA ASP A 152 -5.29 29.80 7.16
C ASP A 152 -3.82 29.37 6.99
N GLY A 153 -3.58 28.15 6.52
CA GLY A 153 -2.24 27.61 6.34
C GLY A 153 -1.51 27.27 7.63
N ARG A 154 -2.22 27.24 8.77
CA ARG A 154 -1.63 26.98 10.09
C ARG A 154 -1.97 25.59 10.59
N LYS A 155 -1.13 25.10 11.48
CA LYS A 155 -1.34 23.84 12.16
C LYS A 155 -2.54 23.91 13.10
N ILE A 156 -3.42 22.90 12.98
CA ILE A 156 -4.50 22.63 13.92
C ILE A 156 -4.08 21.39 14.74
N GLU A 157 -4.05 21.52 16.07
CA GLU A 157 -3.60 20.42 16.91
C GLU A 157 -4.62 19.28 16.96
N SER A 158 -4.12 18.11 17.36
CA SER A 158 -4.91 16.89 17.48
C SER A 158 -6.09 17.03 18.45
N GLY A 159 -7.18 16.34 18.12
CA GLY A 159 -8.39 16.31 18.92
C GLY A 159 -9.34 17.47 18.70
N PHE A 160 -9.02 18.47 17.88
CA PHE A 160 -9.99 19.48 17.50
C PHE A 160 -10.99 18.96 16.47
N LEU A 161 -12.26 19.29 16.68
CA LEU A 161 -13.34 19.14 15.71
C LEU A 161 -13.17 20.18 14.59
N VAL A 162 -13.29 19.74 13.34
CA VAL A 162 -13.13 20.59 12.17
C VAL A 162 -14.32 20.53 11.23
N THR A 163 -14.52 21.60 10.48
CA THR A 163 -15.55 21.72 9.43
C THR A 163 -14.92 22.14 8.10
N LEU A 164 -15.65 21.96 7.02
CA LEU A 164 -15.25 22.45 5.70
C LEU A 164 -15.50 23.95 5.55
N ASP A 165 -14.55 24.62 4.92
CA ASP A 165 -14.66 25.99 4.43
C ASP A 165 -14.16 26.03 2.97
N GLY A 166 -15.06 25.79 2.03
CA GLY A 166 -14.74 25.45 0.65
C GLY A 166 -14.18 24.04 0.55
N ASP A 167 -12.99 23.91 0.02
CA ASP A 167 -12.23 22.66 -0.08
C ASP A 167 -11.18 22.46 1.04
N LYS A 168 -11.13 23.41 2.00
CA LYS A 168 -10.22 23.42 3.14
C LYS A 168 -10.96 23.26 4.45
N ILE A 169 -10.20 23.12 5.54
CA ILE A 169 -10.77 22.95 6.88
C ILE A 169 -10.44 24.13 7.80
N ARG A 170 -11.31 24.34 8.77
CA ARG A 170 -11.08 25.17 9.96
C ARG A 170 -11.64 24.49 11.20
N LYS A 171 -11.29 24.99 12.39
CA LYS A 171 -11.96 24.56 13.62
C LYS A 171 -13.47 24.81 13.52
N ALA A 172 -14.24 23.84 13.98
CA ALA A 172 -15.69 23.89 13.93
C ALA A 172 -16.24 24.77 15.07
N GLU A 173 -17.10 25.70 14.75
CA GLU A 173 -17.79 26.57 15.68
C GLU A 173 -19.18 26.01 16.05
N LYS A 174 -19.84 26.61 17.04
CA LYS A 174 -21.20 26.24 17.43
C LYS A 174 -22.14 26.38 16.23
N GLY A 175 -22.83 25.30 15.90
CA GLY A 175 -23.76 25.23 14.77
C GLY A 175 -23.19 24.78 13.46
N ASP A 176 -21.86 24.60 13.35
CA ASP A 176 -21.25 24.03 12.18
C ASP A 176 -21.56 22.54 12.05
N LYS A 177 -21.62 22.05 10.82
CA LYS A 177 -21.57 20.62 10.52
C LYS A 177 -20.14 20.14 10.62
N VAL A 178 -19.88 19.22 11.53
CA VAL A 178 -18.54 18.67 11.71
C VAL A 178 -18.18 17.75 10.55
N LEU A 179 -17.03 18.00 9.91
CA LEU A 179 -16.42 17.08 8.95
C LEU A 179 -15.77 15.89 9.68
N GLY A 180 -14.96 16.19 10.70
CA GLY A 180 -14.15 15.20 11.39
C GLY A 180 -13.35 15.79 12.54
N VAL A 181 -12.35 15.03 12.97
CA VAL A 181 -11.45 15.38 14.08
C VAL A 181 -10.01 15.24 13.61
N ILE A 182 -9.12 16.15 14.00
CA ILE A 182 -7.68 16.00 13.75
C ILE A 182 -7.19 14.77 14.54
N SER A 183 -6.79 13.72 13.81
CA SER A 183 -6.48 12.39 14.37
C SER A 183 -4.98 12.11 14.38
N GLU A 184 -4.51 11.47 15.45
CA GLU A 184 -3.16 10.84 15.54
C GLU A 184 -3.23 9.32 15.47
N THR A 185 -4.43 8.73 15.39
CA THR A 185 -4.64 7.29 15.54
C THR A 185 -5.24 6.63 14.31
N ALA A 186 -5.31 7.35 13.21
CA ALA A 186 -5.88 6.86 11.97
C ALA A 186 -5.13 5.62 11.46
N GLY A 187 -5.88 4.57 11.18
CA GLY A 187 -5.32 3.32 10.67
C GLY A 187 -5.33 3.24 9.15
N VAL A 188 -6.22 3.97 8.51
CA VAL A 188 -6.25 4.15 7.05
C VAL A 188 -6.30 5.64 6.76
N ILE A 189 -5.33 6.11 5.97
CA ILE A 189 -5.22 7.53 5.62
C ILE A 189 -5.28 7.66 4.10
N MET A 190 -6.21 8.47 3.62
CA MET A 190 -6.36 8.80 2.20
C MET A 190 -5.71 10.14 1.88
N GLY A 191 -5.42 10.36 0.61
CA GLY A 191 -4.94 11.66 0.14
C GLY A 191 -3.52 12.03 0.53
N GLY A 192 -2.68 11.09 0.98
CA GLY A 192 -1.32 11.37 1.47
C GLY A 192 -0.35 11.92 0.43
N ALA A 193 -0.55 11.64 -0.86
CA ALA A 193 0.31 12.06 -1.96
C ALA A 193 1.81 11.81 -1.70
N ALA A 194 2.13 10.59 -1.21
CA ALA A 194 3.43 10.27 -0.61
C ALA A 194 4.63 10.30 -1.56
N PHE A 195 4.45 10.13 -2.87
CA PHE A 195 5.56 9.90 -3.80
C PHE A 195 5.69 10.92 -4.92
N TYR A 196 4.70 11.78 -5.12
CA TYR A 196 4.71 12.79 -6.19
C TYR A 196 3.70 13.90 -5.93
N TRP A 197 3.90 15.04 -6.59
CA TRP A 197 2.93 16.13 -6.56
C TRP A 197 1.61 15.70 -7.20
N ASN A 198 0.46 16.16 -6.66
CA ASN A 198 -0.86 15.80 -7.17
C ASN A 198 -1.09 16.16 -8.64
N ASP A 199 -0.38 17.16 -9.15
CA ASP A 199 -0.45 17.67 -10.53
C ASP A 199 0.54 17.01 -11.49
N ARG A 200 1.31 16.00 -11.04
CA ARG A 200 2.26 15.32 -11.92
C ARG A 200 1.59 14.69 -13.14
N TYR A 201 0.42 14.10 -12.95
CA TYR A 201 -0.29 13.41 -14.03
C TYR A 201 -1.55 14.17 -14.44
N LEU A 202 -1.83 14.18 -15.75
CA LEU A 202 -3.07 14.75 -16.27
C LEU A 202 -4.28 13.96 -15.74
N ARG A 203 -5.35 14.71 -15.46
CA ARG A 203 -6.60 14.16 -14.98
C ARG A 203 -7.75 14.61 -15.86
N ASN A 204 -8.76 13.75 -16.00
CA ASN A 204 -10.01 14.11 -16.64
C ASN A 204 -10.90 14.96 -15.70
N GLU A 205 -12.07 15.36 -16.19
CA GLU A 205 -13.02 16.20 -15.44
C GLU A 205 -13.56 15.57 -14.15
N PHE A 206 -13.41 14.28 -13.97
CA PHE A 206 -13.78 13.54 -12.77
C PHE A 206 -12.58 13.19 -11.86
N GLY A 207 -11.40 13.76 -12.14
CA GLY A 207 -10.19 13.55 -11.36
C GLY A 207 -9.46 12.23 -11.64
N GLY A 208 -9.94 11.42 -12.59
CA GLY A 208 -9.29 10.17 -13.01
C GLY A 208 -8.00 10.45 -13.79
N ILE A 209 -6.94 9.67 -13.54
CA ILE A 209 -5.68 9.78 -14.28
C ILE A 209 -5.92 9.41 -15.75
N ILE A 210 -5.40 10.21 -16.66
CA ILE A 210 -5.40 9.93 -18.11
C ILE A 210 -4.18 9.08 -18.41
N TYR A 211 -4.37 8.02 -19.22
CA TYR A 211 -3.32 7.11 -19.64
C TYR A 211 -3.07 7.24 -21.13
N GLU A 212 -1.84 6.97 -21.53
CA GLU A 212 -1.43 6.88 -22.94
C GLU A 212 -0.70 5.57 -23.21
N THR A 213 -0.68 5.17 -24.47
CA THR A 213 0.09 4.02 -24.92
C THR A 213 1.40 4.51 -25.53
N ILE A 214 2.52 4.07 -24.98
CA ILE A 214 3.86 4.37 -25.51
C ILE A 214 4.54 3.09 -26.01
N ASN A 215 5.49 3.26 -26.92
CA ASN A 215 6.33 2.16 -27.38
C ASN A 215 7.64 2.13 -26.57
N ASP A 216 7.78 1.14 -25.70
CA ASP A 216 9.02 0.90 -24.97
C ASP A 216 9.78 -0.26 -25.62
N ASN A 217 10.80 0.07 -26.40
CA ASN A 217 11.66 -0.90 -27.07
C ASN A 217 10.90 -1.95 -27.92
N GLY A 218 9.92 -1.50 -28.70
CA GLY A 218 9.12 -2.35 -29.57
C GLY A 218 7.90 -3.01 -28.88
N ARG A 219 7.58 -2.60 -27.66
CA ARG A 219 6.39 -3.06 -26.92
C ARG A 219 5.49 -1.88 -26.58
N GLU A 220 4.22 -2.06 -26.81
CA GLU A 220 3.22 -1.12 -26.33
C GLU A 220 3.01 -1.30 -24.81
N ILE A 221 3.18 -0.22 -24.06
CA ILE A 221 2.86 -0.16 -22.64
C ILE A 221 1.93 1.03 -22.36
N ILE A 222 1.04 0.87 -21.40
CA ILE A 222 0.12 1.92 -20.95
C ILE A 222 0.74 2.59 -19.74
N VAL A 223 0.94 3.91 -19.83
CA VAL A 223 1.51 4.73 -18.75
C VAL A 223 0.62 5.91 -18.42
N PRO A 224 0.65 6.45 -17.19
CA PRO A 224 0.00 7.71 -16.88
C PRO A 224 0.57 8.84 -17.73
N MET A 225 -0.30 9.65 -18.34
CA MET A 225 0.10 10.82 -19.12
C MET A 225 0.63 11.92 -18.19
N GLU A 226 1.86 12.33 -18.41
CA GLU A 226 2.50 13.34 -17.57
C GLU A 226 1.98 14.74 -17.89
N ASN A 227 1.76 15.55 -16.85
CA ASN A 227 1.36 16.95 -17.01
C ASN A 227 2.53 17.75 -17.60
N PRO A 228 2.36 18.45 -18.75
CA PRO A 228 3.42 19.26 -19.35
C PRO A 228 3.94 20.38 -18.44
N ASN A 229 3.17 20.80 -17.46
CA ASN A 229 3.56 21.84 -16.50
C ASN A 229 4.23 21.27 -15.24
N TYR A 230 4.36 19.94 -15.13
CA TYR A 230 5.06 19.33 -14.03
C TYR A 230 6.54 19.68 -14.05
N ASN A 231 7.06 20.16 -12.93
CA ASN A 231 8.48 20.45 -12.78
C ASN A 231 9.16 19.39 -11.89
N PRO A 232 9.92 18.45 -12.47
CA PRO A 232 10.59 17.39 -11.73
C PRO A 232 11.76 17.90 -10.85
N ASP A 233 12.23 19.13 -11.07
CA ASP A 233 13.34 19.71 -10.32
C ASP A 233 12.89 20.37 -8.99
N LEU A 234 11.57 20.49 -8.78
CA LEU A 234 11.04 20.95 -7.50
C LEU A 234 11.14 19.84 -6.45
N GLU A 235 11.74 20.19 -5.33
CA GLU A 235 11.76 19.28 -4.17
C GLU A 235 10.34 18.99 -3.70
N TYR A 236 10.03 17.72 -3.60
CA TYR A 236 8.76 17.26 -3.09
C TYR A 236 8.79 17.17 -1.57
N ILE A 237 7.93 17.95 -0.90
CA ILE A 237 7.71 17.87 0.55
C ILE A 237 6.39 17.13 0.78
N PRO A 238 6.39 15.94 1.42
CA PRO A 238 5.18 15.20 1.73
C PRO A 238 4.18 16.01 2.56
N ARG A 239 2.88 15.73 2.42
CA ARG A 239 1.84 16.41 3.19
C ARG A 239 2.02 16.27 4.70
N GLU A 240 2.54 15.13 5.15
CA GLU A 240 2.82 14.86 6.56
C GLU A 240 3.90 15.77 7.17
N GLU A 241 4.75 16.36 6.34
CA GLU A 241 5.82 17.28 6.76
C GLU A 241 5.42 18.77 6.62
N ARG A 242 4.19 19.03 6.21
CA ARG A 242 3.69 20.38 5.93
C ARG A 242 2.62 20.77 6.94
N ASP A 243 2.83 21.88 7.65
CA ASP A 243 1.99 22.32 8.77
C ASP A 243 0.53 22.62 8.40
N GLU A 244 0.26 22.97 7.15
CA GLU A 244 -1.09 23.24 6.67
C GLU A 244 -1.91 21.96 6.38
N TRP A 245 -1.29 20.77 6.35
CA TRP A 245 -1.96 19.52 6.06
C TRP A 245 -2.23 18.70 7.32
N HIS A 246 -3.45 18.22 7.43
CA HIS A 246 -3.95 17.54 8.63
C HIS A 246 -4.61 16.23 8.29
N ILE A 247 -4.36 15.23 9.10
CA ILE A 247 -5.08 13.95 9.06
C ILE A 247 -6.39 14.14 9.82
N VAL A 248 -7.50 14.11 9.10
CA VAL A 248 -8.84 14.26 9.65
C VAL A 248 -9.52 12.91 9.71
N GLY A 249 -9.78 12.39 10.92
CA GLY A 249 -10.58 11.21 11.17
C GLY A 249 -12.04 11.47 10.82
N LEU A 250 -12.59 10.66 9.90
CA LEU A 250 -13.92 10.84 9.31
C LEU A 250 -14.94 9.84 9.85
N ILE A 251 -14.49 8.60 10.13
CA ILE A 251 -15.34 7.49 10.57
C ILE A 251 -14.56 6.62 11.55
N GLY A 252 -15.20 6.18 12.62
CA GLY A 252 -14.63 5.26 13.60
C GLY A 252 -14.46 5.87 14.98
N GLN A 253 -13.50 5.37 15.74
CA GLN A 253 -13.24 5.82 17.10
C GLN A 253 -12.09 6.83 17.10
N VAL A 254 -12.36 8.07 17.52
CA VAL A 254 -11.38 9.16 17.52
C VAL A 254 -11.30 9.83 18.89
N PHE A 255 -10.13 10.29 19.28
CA PHE A 255 -9.94 11.09 20.49
C PHE A 255 -10.24 12.56 20.21
N VAL A 256 -11.16 13.14 21.00
CA VAL A 256 -11.65 14.51 20.86
C VAL A 256 -11.37 15.31 22.12
N ARG A 257 -10.97 16.56 21.96
CA ARG A 257 -10.94 17.53 23.07
C ARG A 257 -12.36 17.87 23.49
N ILE A 258 -12.63 17.84 24.77
CA ILE A 258 -13.96 18.11 25.35
C ILE A 258 -13.89 19.14 26.46
N ASP A 259 -14.98 19.84 26.67
CA ASP A 259 -15.15 20.72 27.83
C ASP A 259 -15.63 19.96 29.11
N GLU A 260 -15.83 20.68 30.20
CA GLU A 260 -16.22 20.13 31.49
C GLU A 260 -17.67 19.60 31.56
N THR A 261 -18.50 19.89 30.56
CA THR A 261 -19.90 19.47 30.53
C THR A 261 -20.10 18.03 30.11
N VAL A 262 -19.10 17.46 29.44
CA VAL A 262 -19.20 16.16 28.73
C VAL A 262 -18.97 14.98 29.67
N GLN A 263 -19.88 13.99 29.60
CA GLN A 263 -19.82 12.73 30.33
C GLN A 263 -19.94 11.54 29.41
N VAL A 264 -19.56 10.35 29.89
CA VAL A 264 -19.75 9.08 29.17
C VAL A 264 -21.23 8.88 28.88
N GLY A 265 -21.55 8.53 27.64
CA GLY A 265 -22.91 8.31 27.17
C GLY A 265 -23.59 9.58 26.62
N ASP A 266 -22.96 10.74 26.73
CA ASP A 266 -23.46 11.97 26.09
C ASP A 266 -23.19 11.92 24.58
N TYR A 267 -23.85 12.80 23.85
CA TYR A 267 -23.53 13.22 22.51
C TYR A 267 -22.86 14.59 22.56
N ILE A 268 -21.90 14.82 21.67
CA ILE A 268 -21.14 16.08 21.60
C ILE A 268 -21.31 16.76 20.26
N VAL A 269 -21.38 18.10 20.34
CA VAL A 269 -21.36 19.02 19.19
C VAL A 269 -20.19 20.00 19.35
N PRO A 270 -19.78 20.73 18.28
CA PRO A 270 -18.65 21.62 18.36
C PRO A 270 -18.96 22.91 19.12
N ALA A 271 -18.00 23.37 19.93
CA ALA A 271 -17.91 24.69 20.47
C ALA A 271 -16.45 25.15 20.44
N ASP A 272 -16.11 26.05 19.54
CA ASP A 272 -14.73 26.55 19.32
C ASP A 272 -13.70 25.41 19.11
N GLY A 273 -14.08 24.43 18.26
CA GLY A 273 -13.27 23.25 17.95
C GLY A 273 -13.24 22.17 19.04
N ILE A 274 -13.82 22.40 20.19
CA ILE A 274 -13.89 21.45 21.31
C ILE A 274 -15.29 20.84 21.35
N GLY A 275 -15.41 19.57 21.76
CA GLY A 275 -16.70 18.93 21.96
C GLY A 275 -17.38 19.43 23.25
N THR A 276 -18.57 19.89 23.13
CA THR A 276 -19.48 20.25 24.26
C THR A 276 -20.68 19.33 24.23
N LYS A 277 -21.34 19.15 25.39
CA LYS A 277 -22.55 18.35 25.52
C LYS A 277 -23.66 18.87 24.60
N SER A 278 -24.23 17.98 23.80
CA SER A 278 -25.41 18.27 22.97
C SER A 278 -26.67 18.32 23.82
N GLU A 279 -27.51 19.33 23.60
CA GLU A 279 -28.79 19.49 24.30
C GLU A 279 -29.91 18.64 23.67
N ASP A 280 -29.80 18.36 22.39
CA ASP A 280 -30.82 17.66 21.58
C ASP A 280 -30.45 16.22 21.23
N GLY A 281 -29.30 15.74 21.69
CA GLY A 281 -28.80 14.41 21.41
C GLY A 281 -28.22 14.24 20.01
N ALA A 282 -28.00 15.32 19.24
CA ALA A 282 -27.28 15.30 18.00
C ALA A 282 -25.75 15.21 18.24
N GLY A 283 -25.02 14.83 17.24
CA GLY A 283 -23.54 14.81 17.29
C GLY A 283 -22.94 13.43 17.47
N PHE A 284 -21.77 13.33 18.11
CA PHE A 284 -21.00 12.11 18.23
C PHE A 284 -21.07 11.51 19.64
N TYR A 285 -21.20 10.19 19.70
CA TYR A 285 -21.39 9.47 20.96
C TYR A 285 -20.08 9.35 21.76
N VAL A 286 -20.09 9.72 23.04
CA VAL A 286 -18.97 9.63 23.97
C VAL A 286 -18.91 8.24 24.58
N MET A 287 -17.94 7.45 24.13
CA MET A 287 -17.73 6.07 24.58
C MET A 287 -17.00 6.02 25.93
N ARG A 288 -16.03 6.90 26.13
CA ARG A 288 -15.18 6.91 27.31
C ARG A 288 -14.50 8.26 27.49
N ILE A 289 -14.36 8.71 28.73
CA ILE A 289 -13.47 9.81 29.08
C ILE A 289 -12.07 9.24 29.28
N ASN A 290 -11.13 9.66 28.45
CA ASN A 290 -9.74 9.23 28.50
C ASN A 290 -8.93 10.10 29.47
N GLN A 291 -9.18 11.39 29.46
CA GLN A 291 -8.65 12.36 30.43
C GLN A 291 -9.81 13.31 30.87
N PRO A 292 -10.06 13.44 32.17
CA PRO A 292 -10.99 14.43 32.65
C PRO A 292 -10.60 15.85 32.23
N TYR A 293 -11.58 16.75 32.17
CA TYR A 293 -11.32 18.16 31.91
C TYR A 293 -10.31 18.73 32.92
N SER A 294 -9.40 19.53 32.43
CA SER A 294 -8.39 20.24 33.21
C SER A 294 -8.48 21.73 32.89
N ALA A 295 -8.78 22.55 33.91
CA ALA A 295 -8.81 24.01 33.75
C ALA A 295 -7.44 24.59 33.31
N GLU A 296 -6.33 23.95 33.68
CA GLU A 296 -4.98 24.35 33.25
C GLU A 296 -4.78 24.16 31.75
N LYS A 297 -5.28 23.06 31.20
CA LYS A 297 -5.19 22.74 29.76
C LYS A 297 -6.32 23.39 28.95
N GLY A 298 -7.44 23.69 29.57
CA GLY A 298 -8.64 24.17 28.92
C GLY A 298 -9.45 23.09 28.19
N TYR A 299 -9.11 21.81 28.38
CA TYR A 299 -9.84 20.67 27.78
C TYR A 299 -9.62 19.37 28.56
N GLY A 300 -10.54 18.43 28.37
CA GLY A 300 -10.39 17.02 28.63
C GLY A 300 -10.25 16.24 27.31
N VAL A 301 -10.12 14.91 27.37
CA VAL A 301 -10.05 14.04 26.17
C VAL A 301 -11.05 12.90 26.32
N ALA A 302 -11.92 12.76 25.34
CA ALA A 302 -12.85 11.65 25.23
C ALA A 302 -12.57 10.80 23.97
N LEU A 303 -12.81 9.51 24.07
CA LEU A 303 -12.96 8.63 22.93
C LEU A 303 -14.40 8.69 22.46
N VAL A 304 -14.62 9.12 21.23
CA VAL A 304 -15.94 9.22 20.62
C VAL A 304 -16.09 8.30 19.44
N PHE A 305 -17.30 7.87 19.14
CA PHE A 305 -17.62 7.14 17.92
C PHE A 305 -18.18 8.11 16.89
N MET A 306 -17.44 8.27 15.82
CA MET A 306 -17.82 9.10 14.67
C MET A 306 -18.50 8.27 13.60
N TYR A 307 -19.57 8.77 13.07
CA TYR A 307 -20.31 8.24 11.93
C TYR A 307 -20.80 9.40 11.06
N PRO A 308 -21.04 9.17 9.75
CA PRO A 308 -21.58 10.21 8.90
C PRO A 308 -22.89 10.75 9.47
N GLN A 309 -22.93 12.05 9.74
CA GLN A 309 -24.18 12.72 10.15
C GLN A 309 -25.01 13.01 8.89
N MET A 310 -26.22 12.50 8.86
CA MET A 310 -27.18 12.76 7.78
C MET A 310 -27.87 14.12 7.97
#